data_a703a5b295d1a1f21345fd228b8cd31c
#
_entry.id   a703a5b295d1a1f21345fd228b8cd31c
#
_cell.length_a   1.000
_cell.length_b   1.000
_cell.length_c   1.000
_cell.angle_alpha   90.00
_cell.angle_beta   90.00
_cell.angle_gamma   90.00
#
_symmetry.space_group_name_H-M   'P 1'
#
loop_
_entity.id
_entity.type
_entity.pdbx_description
1 polymer ?
#
loop_
_entity_poly.entity_id
_entity_poly.type
_entity_poly.pdbx_seq_one_letter_code
_entity_poly.pdbx_strand_id
1 'polypeptide(L)'
;MRKQCLLVVSMILLFFCSLAWGEDLPWEMKLPFKEATIHYELTGSEQGKETLYIKEYGKLRAKYRQATATMMGMTKKTETVEIIDSDWMYTYDLVEKKGEKTTNPRKIYLTEYNKFNAEEKKNFEKNAKELGTSMMGQFGGSVQQKAGKILGYDCDITTVGGMSTVHLLHGTDIPLRSEIAIMGMNSTNAATKIDTSAAIPGSAFAPPQGIDATLNQEAENMMAGMIQQTMDTLKKPDGAKQMQAAGPMGMMGAGGMDKGMQQGMKDEGMSPEEQQEMMRQMNEAMQQMQKKQPRK
;
A
#
# COMPACT_ATOMS: atom_id res chain seq x y z
N MET A 1 49.41 10.38 32.26
CA MET A 1 48.00 10.25 32.63
C MET A 1 47.00 10.97 31.67
N ARG A 2 47.37 12.04 30.96
CA ARG A 2 46.44 12.76 30.02
C ARG A 2 46.17 12.03 28.69
N LYS A 3 47.06 11.15 28.23
CA LYS A 3 46.89 10.43 26.94
C LYS A 3 46.00 9.18 27.02
N GLN A 4 45.84 8.59 28.21
CA GLN A 4 44.98 7.41 28.40
C GLN A 4 43.50 7.76 28.57
N CYS A 5 43.16 8.93 29.09
CA CYS A 5 41.76 9.41 29.16
C CYS A 5 41.16 9.72 27.79
N LEU A 6 41.97 10.16 26.83
CA LEU A 6 41.47 10.49 25.46
C LEU A 6 41.10 9.24 24.66
N LEU A 7 41.80 8.11 24.89
CA LEU A 7 41.51 6.83 24.22
C LEU A 7 40.22 6.18 24.74
N VAL A 8 39.94 6.28 26.04
CA VAL A 8 38.72 5.73 26.65
C VAL A 8 37.48 6.53 26.25
N VAL A 9 37.58 7.85 26.15
CA VAL A 9 36.46 8.73 25.70
C VAL A 9 36.19 8.52 24.22
N SER A 10 37.24 8.28 23.38
CA SER A 10 37.05 7.97 21.95
C SER A 10 36.43 6.61 21.72
N MET A 11 36.67 5.62 22.59
CA MET A 11 36.08 4.27 22.49
C MET A 11 34.62 4.24 22.98
N ILE A 12 34.24 5.12 23.92
CA ILE A 12 32.86 5.24 24.39
C ILE A 12 31.98 5.99 23.34
N LEU A 13 32.55 6.95 22.60
CA LEU A 13 31.85 7.66 21.52
C LEU A 13 31.58 6.78 20.29
N LEU A 14 32.40 5.74 20.07
CA LEU A 14 32.16 4.78 18.97
C LEU A 14 31.08 3.74 19.30
N PHE A 15 30.70 3.57 20.58
CA PHE A 15 29.66 2.62 21.00
C PHE A 15 28.25 3.23 20.94
N PHE A 16 28.12 4.56 20.85
CA PHE A 16 26.82 5.24 20.72
C PHE A 16 26.38 5.52 19.27
N CYS A 17 27.23 5.25 18.27
CA CYS A 17 26.87 5.42 16.87
C CYS A 17 26.14 4.22 16.23
N SER A 18 25.87 3.14 16.98
CA SER A 18 25.26 1.89 16.45
C SER A 18 23.78 1.73 16.75
N LEU A 19 23.06 2.75 17.25
CA LEU A 19 21.65 2.65 17.65
C LEU A 19 20.70 3.43 16.75
N ALA A 20 21.09 3.74 15.51
CA ALA A 20 20.19 4.26 14.48
C ALA A 20 19.73 3.17 13.51
N TRP A 21 19.55 1.94 13.99
CA TRP A 21 18.84 0.90 13.26
C TRP A 21 17.37 1.10 13.60
N GLY A 22 16.61 1.68 12.67
CA GLY A 22 15.17 1.80 12.84
C GLY A 22 14.59 0.44 13.20
N GLU A 23 13.86 0.37 14.32
CA GLU A 23 13.18 -0.85 14.74
C GLU A 23 12.30 -1.35 13.59
N ASP A 24 12.57 -2.56 13.10
CA ASP A 24 11.74 -3.21 12.11
C ASP A 24 10.46 -3.66 12.82
N LEU A 25 9.32 -3.43 12.19
CA LEU A 25 8.05 -3.96 12.68
C LEU A 25 8.07 -5.49 12.60
N PRO A 26 7.57 -6.24 13.61
CA PRO A 26 7.63 -7.70 13.64
C PRO A 26 6.98 -8.39 12.43
N TRP A 27 6.06 -7.69 11.75
CA TRP A 27 5.35 -8.17 10.57
C TRP A 27 5.88 -7.58 9.26
N GLU A 28 6.97 -6.81 9.32
CA GLU A 28 7.55 -6.18 8.13
C GLU A 28 8.22 -7.21 7.24
N MET A 29 7.81 -7.25 6.00
CA MET A 29 8.40 -8.12 4.98
C MET A 29 9.64 -7.45 4.41
N LYS A 30 10.79 -8.15 4.46
CA LYS A 30 12.03 -7.69 3.82
C LYS A 30 12.07 -8.18 2.38
N LEU A 31 12.33 -7.26 1.46
CA LEU A 31 12.53 -7.62 0.06
C LEU A 31 13.81 -8.46 -0.10
N PRO A 32 13.85 -9.40 -1.09
CA PRO A 32 15.02 -10.26 -1.31
C PRO A 32 16.24 -9.52 -1.89
N PHE A 33 16.07 -8.24 -2.22
CA PHE A 33 17.12 -7.38 -2.78
C PHE A 33 17.17 -6.05 -2.04
N LYS A 34 18.39 -5.52 -1.88
CA LYS A 34 18.62 -4.22 -1.26
C LYS A 34 18.17 -3.07 -2.15
N GLU A 35 18.44 -3.20 -3.45
CA GLU A 35 18.07 -2.24 -4.48
C GLU A 35 17.52 -2.99 -5.69
N ALA A 36 16.50 -2.42 -6.35
CA ALA A 36 15.97 -2.93 -7.60
C ALA A 36 15.25 -1.84 -8.39
N THR A 37 15.29 -1.97 -9.71
CA THR A 37 14.41 -1.25 -10.63
C THR A 37 13.49 -2.25 -11.32
N ILE A 38 12.17 -2.05 -11.22
CA ILE A 38 11.18 -2.90 -11.86
C ILE A 38 10.45 -2.07 -12.89
N HIS A 39 10.45 -2.54 -14.14
CA HIS A 39 9.72 -1.93 -15.24
C HIS A 39 8.43 -2.70 -15.49
N TYR A 40 7.34 -1.98 -15.69
CA TYR A 40 6.02 -2.54 -15.96
C TYR A 40 5.47 -1.98 -17.27
N GLU A 41 4.62 -2.78 -17.89
CA GLU A 41 3.76 -2.39 -18.99
C GLU A 41 2.29 -2.47 -18.56
N LEU A 42 1.55 -1.42 -18.89
CA LEU A 42 0.11 -1.35 -18.67
C LEU A 42 -0.60 -1.60 -19.99
N THR A 43 -1.58 -2.51 -19.98
CA THR A 43 -2.36 -2.89 -21.17
C THR A 43 -3.85 -3.01 -20.84
N GLY A 44 -4.70 -2.97 -21.87
CA GLY A 44 -6.16 -3.01 -21.71
C GLY A 44 -6.79 -1.63 -21.74
N SER A 45 -7.75 -1.38 -20.85
CA SER A 45 -8.45 -0.09 -20.75
C SER A 45 -7.54 1.06 -20.34
N GLU A 46 -6.41 0.75 -19.73
CA GLU A 46 -5.33 1.68 -19.46
C GLU A 46 -4.05 1.16 -20.15
N GLN A 47 -3.35 2.03 -20.86
CA GLN A 47 -2.14 1.71 -21.59
C GLN A 47 -1.01 2.64 -21.15
N GLY A 48 0.20 2.11 -20.97
CA GLY A 48 1.32 2.94 -20.54
C GLY A 48 2.47 2.15 -19.97
N LYS A 49 3.26 2.84 -19.15
CA LYS A 49 4.45 2.27 -18.50
C LYS A 49 4.53 2.74 -17.05
N GLU A 50 5.10 1.88 -16.22
CA GLU A 50 5.41 2.20 -14.85
C GLU A 50 6.83 1.73 -14.53
N THR A 51 7.56 2.50 -13.71
CA THR A 51 8.88 2.12 -13.21
C THR A 51 8.87 2.29 -11.70
N LEU A 52 9.20 1.22 -10.99
CA LEU A 52 9.35 1.20 -9.54
C LEU A 52 10.84 1.10 -9.19
N TYR A 53 11.36 2.12 -8.52
CA TYR A 53 12.69 2.14 -7.92
C TYR A 53 12.58 1.78 -6.44
N ILE A 54 13.47 0.92 -5.99
CA ILE A 54 13.49 0.38 -4.63
C ILE A 54 14.91 0.50 -4.08
N LYS A 55 15.03 1.05 -2.85
CA LYS A 55 16.26 1.04 -2.06
C LYS A 55 15.99 0.58 -0.63
N GLU A 56 17.05 0.23 0.09
CA GLU A 56 17.03 -0.11 1.52
C GLU A 56 16.01 -1.23 1.84
N TYR A 57 16.00 -2.29 0.99
CA TYR A 57 15.07 -3.42 1.15
C TYR A 57 13.59 -3.02 1.13
N GLY A 58 13.25 -1.93 0.43
CA GLY A 58 11.88 -1.44 0.27
C GLY A 58 11.49 -0.29 1.19
N LYS A 59 12.39 0.20 2.05
CA LYS A 59 12.12 1.35 2.94
C LYS A 59 12.06 2.67 2.17
N LEU A 60 12.78 2.77 1.05
CA LEU A 60 12.75 3.90 0.14
C LEU A 60 12.25 3.41 -1.23
N ARG A 61 11.15 3.97 -1.70
CA ARG A 61 10.52 3.59 -2.99
C ARG A 61 10.16 4.83 -3.77
N ALA A 62 10.28 4.75 -5.09
CA ALA A 62 9.74 5.76 -6.00
C ALA A 62 9.08 5.08 -7.19
N LYS A 63 7.84 5.44 -7.50
CA LYS A 63 7.06 4.87 -8.60
C LYS A 63 6.71 5.98 -9.58
N TYR A 64 7.12 5.81 -10.81
CA TYR A 64 6.84 6.70 -11.93
C TYR A 64 5.87 5.99 -12.86
N ARG A 65 4.72 6.59 -13.09
CA ARG A 65 3.67 6.04 -13.96
C ARG A 65 3.27 7.04 -15.03
N GLN A 66 3.24 6.60 -16.25
CA GLN A 66 2.70 7.32 -17.41
C GLN A 66 1.68 6.42 -18.08
N ALA A 67 0.42 6.84 -18.10
CA ALA A 67 -0.64 6.04 -18.65
C ALA A 67 -1.67 6.89 -19.41
N THR A 68 -2.41 6.24 -20.27
CA THR A 68 -3.55 6.77 -20.97
C THR A 68 -4.71 5.81 -20.78
N ALA A 69 -5.76 6.26 -20.13
CA ALA A 69 -6.99 5.49 -19.94
C ALA A 69 -8.05 5.97 -20.94
N THR A 70 -8.75 5.02 -21.55
CA THR A 70 -9.90 5.32 -22.42
C THR A 70 -11.15 4.70 -21.81
N MET A 71 -12.11 5.54 -21.45
CA MET A 71 -13.38 5.14 -20.84
C MET A 71 -14.53 5.91 -21.49
N MET A 72 -15.53 5.20 -21.98
CA MET A 72 -16.72 5.78 -22.63
C MET A 72 -16.40 6.77 -23.77
N GLY A 73 -15.33 6.51 -24.54
CA GLY A 73 -14.89 7.39 -25.63
C GLY A 73 -14.07 8.60 -25.17
N MET A 74 -13.91 8.84 -23.88
CA MET A 74 -13.03 9.87 -23.35
C MET A 74 -11.65 9.29 -23.06
N THR A 75 -10.62 10.05 -23.39
CA THR A 75 -9.22 9.67 -23.16
C THR A 75 -8.62 10.61 -22.11
N LYS A 76 -8.12 10.04 -21.01
CA LYS A 76 -7.44 10.78 -19.96
C LYS A 76 -5.98 10.32 -19.89
N LYS A 77 -5.05 11.27 -20.00
CA LYS A 77 -3.62 11.03 -19.74
C LYS A 77 -3.35 11.25 -18.26
N THR A 78 -2.63 10.32 -17.64
CA THR A 78 -2.11 10.42 -16.26
C THR A 78 -0.60 10.29 -16.26
N GLU A 79 0.04 11.11 -15.45
CA GLU A 79 1.49 11.09 -15.27
C GLU A 79 1.77 11.39 -13.81
N THR A 80 2.14 10.35 -13.05
CA THR A 80 2.26 10.45 -11.59
C THR A 80 3.62 9.98 -11.11
N VAL A 81 4.05 10.58 -10.00
CA VAL A 81 5.22 10.14 -9.22
C VAL A 81 4.79 9.93 -7.78
N GLU A 82 5.00 8.73 -7.27
CA GLU A 82 4.81 8.42 -5.85
C GLU A 82 6.19 8.17 -5.23
N ILE A 83 6.47 8.80 -4.09
CA ILE A 83 7.72 8.59 -3.35
C ILE A 83 7.35 8.22 -1.91
N ILE A 84 7.98 7.17 -1.40
CA ILE A 84 7.83 6.73 -0.02
C ILE A 84 9.22 6.73 0.61
N ASP A 85 9.40 7.53 1.66
CA ASP A 85 10.58 7.53 2.50
C ASP A 85 10.25 7.14 3.95
N SER A 86 11.17 7.31 4.88
CA SER A 86 10.97 6.95 6.29
C SER A 86 9.85 7.73 6.98
N ASP A 87 9.58 8.94 6.55
CA ASP A 87 8.70 9.89 7.20
C ASP A 87 7.40 10.11 6.45
N TRP A 88 7.44 10.09 5.12
CA TRP A 88 6.38 10.57 4.27
C TRP A 88 6.06 9.64 3.11
N MET A 89 4.82 9.70 2.66
CA MET A 89 4.36 9.27 1.34
C MET A 89 3.98 10.51 0.55
N TYR A 90 4.59 10.67 -0.62
CA TYR A 90 4.32 11.77 -1.55
C TYR A 90 3.61 11.24 -2.77
N THR A 91 2.65 11.99 -3.28
CA THR A 91 2.00 11.77 -4.58
C THR A 91 2.04 13.04 -5.38
N TYR A 92 2.58 12.98 -6.58
CA TYR A 92 2.66 14.10 -7.51
C TYR A 92 1.89 13.77 -8.79
N ASP A 93 0.97 14.65 -9.19
CA ASP A 93 0.36 14.67 -10.51
C ASP A 93 1.14 15.65 -11.38
N LEU A 94 1.85 15.13 -12.39
CA LEU A 94 2.69 15.93 -13.27
C LEU A 94 1.89 16.66 -14.35
N VAL A 95 0.67 16.19 -14.66
CA VAL A 95 -0.24 16.82 -15.62
C VAL A 95 -0.86 18.06 -14.97
N GLU A 96 -1.38 17.93 -13.75
CA GLU A 96 -2.00 19.01 -13.01
C GLU A 96 -1.00 19.87 -12.24
N LYS A 97 0.27 19.43 -12.15
CA LYS A 97 1.35 20.07 -11.36
C LYS A 97 0.98 20.25 -9.90
N LYS A 98 0.40 19.22 -9.32
CA LYS A 98 0.01 19.18 -7.90
C LYS A 98 0.81 18.12 -7.16
N GLY A 99 1.16 18.42 -5.91
CA GLY A 99 1.82 17.48 -5.02
C GLY A 99 1.12 17.44 -3.67
N GLU A 100 0.93 16.23 -3.15
CA GLU A 100 0.39 15.98 -1.83
C GLU A 100 1.32 15.05 -1.04
N LYS A 101 1.25 15.12 0.28
CA LYS A 101 1.95 14.20 1.16
C LYS A 101 1.11 13.83 2.37
N THR A 102 1.36 12.63 2.88
CA THR A 102 0.85 12.13 4.16
C THR A 102 2.00 11.47 4.94
N THR A 103 1.86 11.35 6.24
CA THR A 103 2.82 10.61 7.06
C THR A 103 2.93 9.16 6.57
N ASN A 104 4.14 8.60 6.53
CA ASN A 104 4.31 7.19 6.19
C ASN A 104 3.56 6.33 7.23
N PRO A 105 2.60 5.47 6.80
CA PRO A 105 1.83 4.61 7.70
C PRO A 105 2.72 3.77 8.63
N ARG A 106 3.87 3.32 8.14
CA ARG A 106 4.86 2.57 8.93
C ARG A 106 5.28 3.33 10.19
N LYS A 107 5.50 4.64 10.08
CA LYS A 107 5.86 5.50 11.21
C LYS A 107 4.74 5.56 12.25
N ILE A 108 3.49 5.64 11.80
CA ILE A 108 2.33 5.65 12.69
C ILE A 108 2.20 4.29 13.39
N TYR A 109 2.27 3.18 12.64
CA TYR A 109 2.23 1.82 13.21
C TYR A 109 3.32 1.61 14.25
N LEU A 110 4.55 2.00 13.97
CA LEU A 110 5.68 1.86 14.89
C LEU A 110 5.46 2.67 16.16
N THR A 111 4.98 3.91 16.03
CA THR A 111 4.66 4.79 17.15
C THR A 111 3.60 4.17 18.05
N GLU A 112 2.53 3.63 17.49
CA GLU A 112 1.45 3.01 18.27
C GLU A 112 1.90 1.67 18.89
N TYR A 113 2.61 0.83 18.14
CA TYR A 113 3.13 -0.45 18.63
C TYR A 113 4.09 -0.29 19.83
N ASN A 114 4.91 0.76 19.83
CA ASN A 114 5.84 1.03 20.91
C ASN A 114 5.15 1.46 22.23
N LYS A 115 3.89 1.88 22.19
CA LYS A 115 3.08 2.17 23.38
C LYS A 115 2.54 0.90 24.06
N PHE A 116 2.54 -0.24 23.37
CA PHE A 116 1.98 -1.49 23.85
C PHE A 116 2.87 -2.13 24.92
N ASN A 117 2.24 -2.69 25.95
CA ASN A 117 2.92 -3.57 26.88
C ASN A 117 3.20 -4.94 26.25
N ALA A 118 3.91 -5.83 26.95
CA ALA A 118 4.33 -7.13 26.43
C ALA A 118 3.15 -8.06 26.03
N GLU A 119 2.04 -8.01 26.78
CA GLU A 119 0.84 -8.80 26.48
C GLU A 119 0.11 -8.25 25.24
N GLU A 120 -0.07 -6.94 25.15
CA GLU A 120 -0.66 -6.28 24.00
C GLU A 120 0.15 -6.53 22.71
N LYS A 121 1.48 -6.47 22.77
CA LYS A 121 2.37 -6.81 21.64
C LYS A 121 2.15 -8.26 21.19
N LYS A 122 2.14 -9.22 22.11
CA LYS A 122 1.88 -10.63 21.82
C LYS A 122 0.50 -10.85 21.19
N ASN A 123 -0.53 -10.21 21.72
CA ASN A 123 -1.88 -10.29 21.15
C ASN A 123 -1.92 -9.70 19.75
N PHE A 124 -1.32 -8.54 19.56
CA PHE A 124 -1.28 -7.86 18.25
C PHE A 124 -0.60 -8.73 17.19
N GLU A 125 0.58 -9.26 17.46
CA GLU A 125 1.32 -10.13 16.53
C GLU A 125 0.52 -11.39 16.14
N LYS A 126 -0.09 -12.04 17.14
CA LYS A 126 -0.97 -13.20 16.92
C LYS A 126 -2.16 -12.83 16.04
N ASN A 127 -2.87 -11.77 16.41
CA ASN A 127 -4.10 -11.35 15.73
C ASN A 127 -3.82 -10.81 14.32
N ALA A 128 -2.72 -10.08 14.11
CA ALA A 128 -2.32 -9.60 12.80
C ALA A 128 -2.02 -10.76 11.83
N LYS A 129 -1.34 -11.80 12.32
CA LYS A 129 -1.06 -13.02 11.53
C LYS A 129 -2.36 -13.78 11.21
N GLU A 130 -3.26 -13.94 12.18
CA GLU A 130 -4.56 -14.60 12.00
C GLU A 130 -5.44 -13.82 11.03
N LEU A 131 -5.48 -12.50 11.15
CA LEU A 131 -6.25 -11.62 10.28
C LEU A 131 -5.75 -11.66 8.83
N GLY A 132 -4.43 -11.58 8.62
CA GLY A 132 -3.84 -11.63 7.28
C GLY A 132 -4.22 -12.88 6.50
N THR A 133 -4.38 -14.03 7.18
CA THR A 133 -4.82 -15.27 6.54
C THR A 133 -6.33 -15.34 6.28
N SER A 134 -7.14 -14.66 7.08
CA SER A 134 -8.61 -14.74 7.03
C SER A 134 -9.29 -13.65 6.22
N MET A 135 -8.69 -12.45 6.16
CA MET A 135 -9.25 -11.31 5.42
C MET A 135 -9.53 -11.62 3.96
N MET A 136 -8.62 -12.33 3.31
CA MET A 136 -8.77 -12.68 1.90
C MET A 136 -10.01 -13.52 1.64
N GLY A 137 -10.33 -14.46 2.56
CA GLY A 137 -11.54 -15.27 2.46
C GLY A 137 -12.84 -14.48 2.57
N GLN A 138 -12.87 -13.40 3.35
CA GLN A 138 -14.07 -12.56 3.51
C GLN A 138 -14.41 -11.75 2.25
N PHE A 139 -13.41 -11.39 1.45
CA PHE A 139 -13.63 -10.75 0.14
C PHE A 139 -13.90 -11.74 -0.99
N GLY A 140 -14.19 -13.01 -0.67
CA GLY A 140 -14.32 -14.09 -1.67
C GLY A 140 -12.99 -14.33 -2.40
N GLY A 141 -11.90 -14.00 -1.74
CA GLY A 141 -10.56 -14.11 -2.28
C GLY A 141 -9.81 -15.34 -1.79
N SER A 142 -8.69 -15.62 -2.42
CA SER A 142 -7.76 -16.68 -2.03
C SER A 142 -6.32 -16.19 -2.16
N VAL A 143 -5.44 -16.78 -1.35
CA VAL A 143 -4.00 -16.64 -1.49
C VAL A 143 -3.41 -18.02 -1.72
N GLN A 144 -2.70 -18.18 -2.82
CA GLN A 144 -1.96 -19.39 -3.14
C GLN A 144 -0.47 -19.06 -3.15
N GLN A 145 0.27 -19.57 -2.16
CA GLN A 145 1.70 -19.30 -2.04
C GLN A 145 2.49 -20.02 -3.12
N LYS A 146 3.48 -19.33 -3.72
CA LYS A 146 4.36 -19.86 -4.78
C LYS A 146 3.60 -20.54 -5.94
N ALA A 147 2.40 -20.06 -6.22
CA ALA A 147 1.53 -20.66 -7.24
C ALA A 147 1.83 -20.19 -8.67
N GLY A 148 2.73 -19.23 -8.83
CA GLY A 148 3.15 -18.72 -10.13
C GLY A 148 4.62 -18.33 -10.15
N LYS A 149 5.12 -18.02 -11.37
CA LYS A 149 6.46 -17.54 -11.58
C LYS A 149 6.46 -16.44 -12.65
N ILE A 150 7.06 -15.29 -12.33
CA ILE A 150 7.20 -14.16 -13.25
C ILE A 150 8.66 -13.72 -13.27
N LEU A 151 9.27 -13.58 -14.45
CA LEU A 151 10.66 -13.20 -14.65
C LEU A 151 11.66 -14.03 -13.81
N GLY A 152 11.33 -15.31 -13.55
CA GLY A 152 12.15 -16.21 -12.75
C GLY A 152 11.88 -16.16 -11.24
N TYR A 153 11.08 -15.24 -10.74
CA TYR A 153 10.74 -15.09 -9.33
C TYR A 153 9.45 -15.85 -8.99
N ASP A 154 9.45 -16.56 -7.86
CA ASP A 154 8.25 -17.19 -7.33
C ASP A 154 7.23 -16.12 -6.91
N CYS A 155 5.94 -16.37 -7.19
CA CYS A 155 4.86 -15.44 -6.89
C CYS A 155 3.77 -16.11 -6.05
N ASP A 156 3.26 -15.33 -5.10
CA ASP A 156 2.01 -15.63 -4.41
C ASP A 156 0.86 -15.06 -5.25
N ILE A 157 -0.14 -15.89 -5.54
CA ILE A 157 -1.29 -15.45 -6.32
C ILE A 157 -2.43 -15.13 -5.38
N THR A 158 -2.90 -13.88 -5.44
CA THR A 158 -4.04 -13.39 -4.69
C THR A 158 -5.19 -13.09 -5.64
N THR A 159 -6.37 -13.66 -5.37
CA THR A 159 -7.59 -13.34 -6.11
C THR A 159 -8.59 -12.65 -5.19
N VAL A 160 -9.36 -11.71 -5.70
CA VAL A 160 -10.39 -11.00 -4.95
C VAL A 160 -11.68 -10.97 -5.77
N GLY A 161 -12.71 -11.70 -5.30
CA GLY A 161 -14.07 -11.64 -5.83
C GLY A 161 -14.24 -11.94 -7.32
N GLY A 162 -13.26 -12.59 -7.98
CA GLY A 162 -13.25 -12.77 -9.43
C GLY A 162 -13.01 -11.51 -10.26
N MET A 163 -12.78 -10.36 -9.58
CA MET A 163 -12.58 -9.06 -10.23
C MET A 163 -11.09 -8.68 -10.34
N SER A 164 -10.26 -9.24 -9.47
CA SER A 164 -8.83 -8.91 -9.45
C SER A 164 -7.99 -10.16 -9.18
N THR A 165 -6.89 -10.26 -9.91
CA THR A 165 -5.82 -11.24 -9.65
C THR A 165 -4.50 -10.51 -9.57
N VAL A 166 -3.77 -10.72 -8.46
CA VAL A 166 -2.46 -10.10 -8.23
C VAL A 166 -1.43 -11.20 -7.97
N HIS A 167 -0.34 -11.14 -8.71
CA HIS A 167 0.84 -11.98 -8.50
C HIS A 167 1.86 -11.14 -7.74
N LEU A 168 2.01 -11.39 -6.44
CA LEU A 168 2.98 -10.74 -5.59
C LEU A 168 4.30 -11.50 -5.61
N LEU A 169 5.43 -10.82 -5.67
CA LEU A 169 6.73 -11.43 -5.40
C LEU A 169 6.65 -12.15 -4.05
N HIS A 170 6.97 -13.47 -4.04
CA HIS A 170 6.74 -14.34 -2.88
C HIS A 170 7.25 -13.73 -1.57
N GLY A 171 6.37 -13.70 -0.56
CA GLY A 171 6.68 -13.16 0.76
C GLY A 171 6.89 -11.64 0.80
N THR A 172 6.41 -10.89 -0.19
CA THR A 172 6.51 -9.42 -0.24
C THR A 172 5.19 -8.77 -0.65
N ASP A 173 5.16 -7.44 -0.62
CA ASP A 173 4.06 -6.59 -1.09
C ASP A 173 4.25 -6.09 -2.54
N ILE A 174 5.28 -6.56 -3.25
CA ILE A 174 5.59 -6.09 -4.61
C ILE A 174 4.78 -6.87 -5.64
N PRO A 175 3.82 -6.23 -6.34
CA PRO A 175 3.09 -6.87 -7.42
C PRO A 175 3.97 -6.99 -8.66
N LEU A 176 4.16 -8.21 -9.16
CA LEU A 176 4.80 -8.44 -10.47
C LEU A 176 3.79 -8.51 -11.61
N ARG A 177 2.51 -8.78 -11.30
CA ARG A 177 1.40 -8.68 -12.25
C ARG A 177 0.11 -8.39 -11.48
N SER A 178 -0.68 -7.47 -12.00
CA SER A 178 -2.03 -7.18 -11.50
C SER A 178 -2.99 -7.18 -12.67
N GLU A 179 -4.07 -7.91 -12.55
CA GLU A 179 -5.16 -7.99 -13.52
C GLU A 179 -6.44 -7.56 -12.83
N ILE A 180 -7.13 -6.59 -13.42
CA ILE A 180 -8.39 -6.07 -12.91
C ILE A 180 -9.42 -6.16 -14.02
N ALA A 181 -10.58 -6.75 -13.70
CA ALA A 181 -11.73 -6.85 -14.60
C ALA A 181 -12.96 -6.34 -13.85
N ILE A 182 -13.37 -5.10 -14.10
CA ILE A 182 -14.50 -4.45 -13.45
C ILE A 182 -15.39 -3.80 -14.51
N MET A 183 -16.68 -4.11 -14.51
CA MET A 183 -17.68 -3.49 -15.38
C MET A 183 -17.30 -3.50 -16.89
N GLY A 184 -16.69 -4.59 -17.36
CA GLY A 184 -16.27 -4.72 -18.77
C GLY A 184 -14.94 -4.02 -19.10
N MET A 185 -14.33 -3.34 -18.14
CA MET A 185 -12.99 -2.80 -18.27
C MET A 185 -11.97 -3.84 -17.79
N ASN A 186 -10.98 -4.10 -18.62
CA ASN A 186 -9.88 -5.00 -18.29
C ASN A 186 -8.58 -4.21 -18.34
N SER A 187 -7.82 -4.25 -17.26
CA SER A 187 -6.49 -3.63 -17.19
C SER A 187 -5.50 -4.63 -16.63
N THR A 188 -4.33 -4.66 -17.21
CA THR A 188 -3.20 -5.47 -16.73
C THR A 188 -2.00 -4.56 -16.54
N ASN A 189 -1.37 -4.64 -15.36
CA ASN A 189 -0.04 -4.08 -15.09
C ASN A 189 0.91 -5.25 -14.87
N ALA A 190 1.91 -5.43 -15.73
CA ALA A 190 2.80 -6.59 -15.69
C ALA A 190 4.27 -6.16 -15.71
N ALA A 191 5.07 -6.71 -14.80
CA ALA A 191 6.52 -6.51 -14.79
C ALA A 191 7.14 -7.14 -16.04
N THR A 192 7.93 -6.35 -16.77
CA THR A 192 8.64 -6.74 -17.98
C THR A 192 10.13 -6.94 -17.73
N LYS A 193 10.68 -6.29 -16.70
CA LYS A 193 12.08 -6.42 -16.28
C LYS A 193 12.23 -6.14 -14.79
N ILE A 194 13.09 -6.92 -14.13
CA ILE A 194 13.59 -6.64 -12.77
C ILE A 194 15.12 -6.54 -12.87
N ASP A 195 15.67 -5.38 -12.53
CA ASP A 195 17.10 -5.12 -12.53
C ASP A 195 17.59 -4.86 -11.11
N THR A 196 18.39 -5.75 -10.56
CA THR A 196 18.97 -5.65 -9.21
C THR A 196 20.44 -5.26 -9.22
N SER A 197 21.02 -5.02 -10.40
CA SER A 197 22.44 -4.76 -10.59
C SER A 197 22.78 -3.32 -10.98
N ALA A 198 21.86 -2.62 -11.62
CA ALA A 198 22.08 -1.23 -12.03
C ALA A 198 21.94 -0.28 -10.86
N ALA A 199 22.89 0.65 -10.73
CA ALA A 199 22.80 1.71 -9.70
C ALA A 199 21.60 2.63 -9.97
N ILE A 200 20.81 2.87 -8.93
CA ILE A 200 19.65 3.77 -9.01
C ILE A 200 20.12 5.19 -8.70
N PRO A 201 19.89 6.17 -9.59
CA PRO A 201 20.28 7.55 -9.34
C PRO A 201 19.50 8.13 -8.14
N GLY A 202 20.14 8.95 -7.32
CA GLY A 202 19.49 9.60 -6.18
C GLY A 202 18.31 10.49 -6.59
N SER A 203 18.37 11.08 -7.79
CA SER A 203 17.28 11.88 -8.36
C SER A 203 15.97 11.11 -8.57
N ALA A 204 16.01 9.78 -8.64
CA ALA A 204 14.80 8.96 -8.73
C ALA A 204 13.91 9.07 -7.47
N PHE A 205 14.47 9.51 -6.35
CA PHE A 205 13.74 9.70 -5.09
C PHE A 205 13.57 11.18 -4.71
N ALA A 206 13.90 12.09 -5.63
CA ALA A 206 13.73 13.52 -5.42
C ALA A 206 12.34 13.98 -5.88
N PRO A 207 11.72 14.96 -5.21
CA PRO A 207 10.50 15.59 -5.69
C PRO A 207 10.65 16.11 -7.13
N PRO A 208 9.61 16.03 -7.97
CA PRO A 208 9.61 16.64 -9.29
C PRO A 208 9.88 18.15 -9.20
N GLN A 209 10.72 18.64 -10.13
CA GLN A 209 11.08 20.05 -10.12
C GLN A 209 9.87 20.97 -10.29
N GLY A 210 9.74 21.97 -9.42
CA GLY A 210 8.68 22.98 -9.52
C GLY A 210 7.31 22.54 -9.03
N ILE A 211 7.23 21.39 -8.32
CA ILE A 211 5.99 20.94 -7.70
C ILE A 211 6.24 20.68 -6.21
N ASP A 212 5.67 21.52 -5.36
CA ASP A 212 5.71 21.34 -3.92
C ASP A 212 4.60 20.41 -3.45
N ALA A 213 4.90 19.55 -2.45
CA ALA A 213 3.90 18.68 -1.84
C ALA A 213 3.31 19.35 -0.59
N THR A 214 2.00 19.53 -0.59
CA THR A 214 1.24 20.03 0.58
C THR A 214 0.72 18.86 1.42
N LEU A 215 0.61 19.05 2.74
CA LEU A 215 0.04 18.04 3.61
C LEU A 215 -1.46 17.87 3.30
N ASN A 216 -1.88 16.66 2.93
CA ASN A 216 -3.29 16.32 2.81
C ASN A 216 -3.83 15.95 4.20
N GLN A 217 -4.35 16.96 4.92
CA GLN A 217 -4.79 16.81 6.30
C GLN A 217 -5.98 15.84 6.43
N GLU A 218 -6.84 15.76 5.44
CA GLU A 218 -8.00 14.86 5.46
C GLU A 218 -7.55 13.40 5.34
N ALA A 219 -6.68 13.10 4.36
CA ALA A 219 -6.09 11.78 4.19
C ALA A 219 -5.24 11.38 5.39
N GLU A 220 -4.49 12.32 5.97
CA GLU A 220 -3.71 12.13 7.20
C GLU A 220 -4.59 11.70 8.37
N ASN A 221 -5.66 12.45 8.64
CA ASN A 221 -6.59 12.17 9.73
C ASN A 221 -7.31 10.83 9.54
N MET A 222 -7.74 10.54 8.31
CA MET A 222 -8.40 9.28 7.97
C MET A 222 -7.45 8.11 8.20
N MET A 223 -6.24 8.17 7.66
CA MET A 223 -5.24 7.12 7.77
C MET A 223 -4.84 6.88 9.24
N ALA A 224 -4.55 7.94 9.99
CA ALA A 224 -4.20 7.85 11.40
C ALA A 224 -5.33 7.21 12.22
N GLY A 225 -6.58 7.63 11.97
CA GLY A 225 -7.76 7.05 12.63
C GLY A 225 -7.95 5.57 12.33
N MET A 226 -7.79 5.16 11.07
CA MET A 226 -7.87 3.75 10.68
C MET A 226 -6.78 2.90 11.33
N ILE A 227 -5.53 3.40 11.32
CA ILE A 227 -4.41 2.70 11.96
C ILE A 227 -4.66 2.58 13.46
N GLN A 228 -5.05 3.66 14.13
CA GLN A 228 -5.32 3.63 15.56
C GLN A 228 -6.43 2.63 15.91
N GLN A 229 -7.55 2.65 15.19
CA GLN A 229 -8.65 1.69 15.40
C GLN A 229 -8.18 0.24 15.20
N THR A 230 -7.38 -0.01 14.16
CA THR A 230 -6.80 -1.33 13.88
C THR A 230 -5.90 -1.79 15.03
N MET A 231 -4.98 -0.94 15.47
CA MET A 231 -4.04 -1.21 16.56
C MET A 231 -4.78 -1.47 17.88
N ASP A 232 -5.76 -0.63 18.22
CA ASP A 232 -6.58 -0.76 19.44
C ASP A 232 -7.45 -2.02 19.45
N THR A 233 -7.84 -2.51 18.29
CA THR A 233 -8.59 -3.76 18.18
C THR A 233 -7.65 -4.96 18.25
N LEU A 234 -6.58 -4.97 17.47
CA LEU A 234 -5.69 -6.14 17.38
C LEU A 234 -4.85 -6.38 18.65
N LYS A 235 -4.62 -5.38 19.51
CA LYS A 235 -3.94 -5.59 20.81
C LYS A 235 -4.77 -6.36 21.84
N LYS A 236 -6.09 -6.54 21.62
CA LYS A 236 -6.98 -7.32 22.49
C LYS A 236 -6.83 -8.81 22.25
N PRO A 237 -7.11 -9.69 23.25
CA PRO A 237 -6.95 -11.15 23.11
C PRO A 237 -7.69 -11.77 21.91
N ASP A 238 -8.87 -11.25 21.56
CA ASP A 238 -9.78 -11.68 20.49
C ASP A 238 -9.88 -10.71 19.31
N GLY A 239 -8.88 -9.82 19.17
CA GLY A 239 -8.91 -8.72 18.21
C GLY A 239 -9.13 -9.15 16.77
N ALA A 240 -8.53 -10.27 16.32
CA ALA A 240 -8.73 -10.79 14.99
C ALA A 240 -10.21 -11.16 14.73
N LYS A 241 -10.87 -11.79 15.71
CA LYS A 241 -12.29 -12.16 15.61
C LYS A 241 -13.20 -10.92 15.57
N GLN A 242 -12.88 -9.89 16.37
CA GLN A 242 -13.61 -8.62 16.34
C GLN A 242 -13.51 -7.94 14.98
N MET A 243 -12.31 -7.89 14.39
CA MET A 243 -12.09 -7.34 13.05
C MET A 243 -12.83 -8.14 11.98
N GLN A 244 -12.79 -9.47 12.05
CA GLN A 244 -13.53 -10.35 11.13
C GLN A 244 -15.04 -10.14 11.23
N ALA A 245 -15.58 -10.04 12.45
CA ALA A 245 -17.01 -9.82 12.67
C ALA A 245 -17.49 -8.45 12.16
N ALA A 246 -16.64 -7.42 12.23
CA ALA A 246 -16.93 -6.10 11.67
C ALA A 246 -17.01 -6.10 10.13
N GLY A 247 -16.40 -7.08 9.48
CA GLY A 247 -16.37 -7.22 8.05
C GLY A 247 -15.59 -6.10 7.33
N PRO A 248 -15.56 -6.11 6.00
CA PRO A 248 -14.86 -5.09 5.21
C PRO A 248 -15.32 -3.65 5.48
N MET A 249 -16.61 -3.46 5.67
CA MET A 249 -17.21 -2.14 5.97
C MET A 249 -16.80 -1.59 7.34
N GLY A 250 -16.70 -2.45 8.34
CA GLY A 250 -16.27 -2.05 9.68
C GLY A 250 -14.77 -1.69 9.74
N MET A 251 -13.95 -2.28 8.87
CA MET A 251 -12.52 -1.99 8.75
C MET A 251 -12.24 -0.64 8.07
N MET A 252 -13.11 -0.23 7.13
CA MET A 252 -12.96 1.04 6.42
C MET A 252 -13.54 2.23 7.18
N GLY A 253 -14.08 2.00 8.40
CA GLY A 253 -14.76 3.03 9.19
C GLY A 253 -16.08 3.47 8.52
N ALA A 254 -17.21 3.18 9.15
CA ALA A 254 -18.55 3.44 8.60
C ALA A 254 -18.83 4.91 8.20
N GLY A 255 -17.92 5.85 8.45
CA GLY A 255 -18.04 7.26 8.10
C GLY A 255 -17.08 7.78 7.01
N GLY A 256 -16.03 7.02 6.66
CA GLY A 256 -14.99 7.50 5.72
C GLY A 256 -15.33 7.21 4.25
N MET A 257 -16.00 6.09 3.99
CA MET A 257 -16.30 5.67 2.63
C MET A 257 -17.36 6.55 1.95
N ASP A 258 -18.38 6.97 2.72
CA ASP A 258 -19.50 7.77 2.21
C ASP A 258 -19.05 9.19 1.82
N LYS A 259 -18.18 9.80 2.61
CA LYS A 259 -17.68 11.16 2.35
C LYS A 259 -16.61 11.21 1.27
N GLY A 260 -15.63 10.30 1.31
CA GLY A 260 -14.55 10.28 0.31
C GLY A 260 -15.07 9.92 -1.09
N MET A 261 -16.03 9.00 -1.18
CA MET A 261 -16.64 8.62 -2.45
C MET A 261 -17.54 9.73 -3.01
N GLN A 262 -18.34 10.40 -2.16
CA GLN A 262 -19.13 11.56 -2.57
C GLN A 262 -18.27 12.75 -2.99
N GLN A 263 -17.13 12.95 -2.35
CA GLN A 263 -16.20 14.01 -2.72
C GLN A 263 -15.55 13.69 -4.08
N GLY A 264 -15.03 12.48 -4.28
CA GLY A 264 -14.43 12.06 -5.55
C GLY A 264 -15.41 12.16 -6.73
N MET A 265 -16.68 11.78 -6.53
CA MET A 265 -17.72 11.92 -7.55
C MET A 265 -18.06 13.38 -7.89
N LYS A 266 -17.96 14.29 -6.90
CA LYS A 266 -18.15 15.74 -7.14
C LYS A 266 -16.98 16.35 -7.90
N ASP A 267 -15.76 15.93 -7.58
CA ASP A 267 -14.55 16.41 -8.24
C ASP A 267 -14.46 15.93 -9.71
N GLU A 268 -15.11 14.81 -10.06
CA GLU A 268 -15.24 14.33 -11.44
C GLU A 268 -16.42 15.00 -12.22
N GLY A 269 -17.13 15.94 -11.62
CA GLY A 269 -18.20 16.70 -12.28
C GLY A 269 -19.47 15.90 -12.57
N MET A 270 -19.66 14.76 -11.90
CA MET A 270 -20.87 13.95 -12.03
C MET A 270 -22.09 14.65 -11.42
N SER A 271 -23.21 14.60 -12.13
CA SER A 271 -24.48 15.13 -11.62
C SER A 271 -24.97 14.32 -10.40
N PRO A 272 -25.80 14.91 -9.52
CA PRO A 272 -26.38 14.20 -8.38
C PRO A 272 -27.15 12.93 -8.75
N GLU A 273 -27.76 12.90 -9.92
CA GLU A 273 -28.50 11.74 -10.42
C GLU A 273 -27.57 10.61 -10.84
N GLU A 274 -26.46 10.91 -11.51
CA GLU A 274 -25.44 9.94 -11.88
C GLU A 274 -24.75 9.35 -10.65
N GLN A 275 -24.49 10.17 -9.61
CA GLN A 275 -23.96 9.73 -8.33
C GLN A 275 -24.89 8.73 -7.63
N GLN A 276 -26.22 9.02 -7.60
CA GLN A 276 -27.20 8.12 -7.00
C GLN A 276 -27.32 6.80 -7.76
N GLU A 277 -27.30 6.84 -9.07
CA GLU A 277 -27.39 5.65 -9.91
C GLU A 277 -26.16 4.75 -9.72
N MET A 278 -24.95 5.33 -9.68
CA MET A 278 -23.71 4.58 -9.43
C MET A 278 -23.72 3.95 -8.02
N MET A 279 -24.15 4.67 -6.98
CA MET A 279 -24.31 4.14 -5.64
C MET A 279 -25.31 2.98 -5.58
N ARG A 280 -26.41 3.09 -6.31
CA ARG A 280 -27.42 2.02 -6.41
C ARG A 280 -26.84 0.77 -7.05
N GLN A 281 -26.18 0.90 -8.20
CA GLN A 281 -25.55 -0.21 -8.91
C GLN A 281 -24.48 -0.89 -8.08
N MET A 282 -23.68 -0.14 -7.35
CA MET A 282 -22.67 -0.67 -6.45
C MET A 282 -23.28 -1.45 -5.28
N ASN A 283 -24.37 -0.92 -4.67
CA ASN A 283 -25.09 -1.62 -3.61
C ASN A 283 -25.74 -2.91 -4.10
N GLU A 284 -26.31 -2.90 -5.30
CA GLU A 284 -26.90 -4.09 -5.93
C GLU A 284 -25.82 -5.16 -6.24
N ALA A 285 -24.65 -4.73 -6.74
CA ALA A 285 -23.52 -5.62 -6.98
C ALA A 285 -23.00 -6.25 -5.67
N MET A 286 -22.89 -5.46 -4.60
CA MET A 286 -22.51 -5.98 -3.27
C MET A 286 -23.53 -6.97 -2.72
N GLN A 287 -24.82 -6.71 -2.85
CA GLN A 287 -25.87 -7.63 -2.41
C GLN A 287 -25.86 -8.94 -3.21
N GLN A 288 -25.57 -8.88 -4.52
CA GLN A 288 -25.44 -10.08 -5.35
C GLN A 288 -24.21 -10.91 -4.95
N MET A 289 -23.10 -10.29 -4.60
CA MET A 289 -21.92 -10.99 -4.08
C MET A 289 -22.20 -11.68 -2.75
N GLN A 290 -22.92 -11.06 -1.83
CA GLN A 290 -23.33 -11.67 -0.55
C GLN A 290 -24.26 -12.88 -0.75
N LYS A 291 -25.16 -12.83 -1.75
CA LYS A 291 -26.08 -13.96 -2.05
C LYS A 291 -25.41 -15.15 -2.71
N LYS A 292 -24.25 -14.96 -3.35
CA LYS A 292 -23.47 -16.03 -4.01
C LYS A 292 -22.50 -16.76 -3.08
N GLN A 293 -22.36 -16.32 -1.82
CA GLN A 293 -21.57 -17.07 -0.84
C GLN A 293 -22.31 -18.35 -0.44
N PRO A 294 -21.71 -19.54 -0.60
CA PRO A 294 -22.32 -20.77 -0.14
C PRO A 294 -22.45 -20.71 1.39
N ARG A 295 -23.69 -20.83 1.88
CA ARG A 295 -23.93 -21.06 3.31
C ARG A 295 -23.23 -22.37 3.70
N LYS A 296 -22.21 -22.26 4.54
CA LYS A 296 -21.61 -23.41 5.24
C LYS A 296 -22.47 -23.82 6.42
#